data_54c444e2546d8ed4d3d17a8339e12dad
#
_entry.id   54c444e2546d8ed4d3d17a8339e12dad
#
_cell.length_a   1.000
_cell.length_b   1.000
_cell.length_c   1.000
_cell.angle_alpha   90.00
_cell.angle_beta   90.00
_cell.angle_gamma   90.00
#
_symmetry.space_group_name_H-M   'P 1'
#
loop_
_entity.id
_entity.type
_entity.pdbx_description
1 polymer ?
#
loop_
_entity_poly.entity_id
_entity_poly.type
_entity_poly.pdbx_seq_one_letter_code
_entity_poly.pdbx_strand_id
1 'polypeptide(L)'
;MIQRFCFVKLRDPEVATRGAFADKLSAELRAAGADAVVGLPADASAVRWDLSLVITAASLEAWHALALLPAIAAVFDDLAQRATVVKAWTFEAVSR
;
A
#
# COMPACT_ATOMS: atom_id res chain seq x y z
N MET A 1 -11.91 0.38 -14.04
CA MET A 1 -10.65 0.53 -13.28
C MET A 1 -10.95 0.61 -11.80
N ILE A 2 -10.24 -0.13 -10.99
CA ILE A 2 -10.38 -0.07 -9.55
C ILE A 2 -9.12 0.48 -8.89
N GLN A 3 -9.31 1.02 -7.68
CA GLN A 3 -8.24 1.51 -6.83
C GLN A 3 -8.35 0.88 -5.44
N ARG A 4 -7.27 0.28 -4.98
CA ARG A 4 -7.15 -0.27 -3.63
C ARG A 4 -6.38 0.72 -2.79
N PHE A 5 -7.05 1.31 -1.80
CA PHE A 5 -6.45 2.26 -0.86
C PHE A 5 -6.08 1.54 0.42
N CYS A 6 -4.85 1.74 0.88
CA CYS A 6 -4.39 1.25 2.17
C CYS A 6 -3.81 2.40 2.99
N PHE A 7 -4.14 2.43 4.27
CA PHE A 7 -3.54 3.35 5.22
C PHE A 7 -2.90 2.55 6.34
N VAL A 8 -1.66 2.88 6.66
CA VAL A 8 -0.83 2.08 7.55
C VAL A 8 -0.33 2.93 8.71
N LYS A 9 -0.54 2.43 9.92
CA LYS A 9 0.13 2.93 11.11
C LYS A 9 1.20 1.91 11.50
N LEU A 10 2.44 2.34 11.51
CA LEU A 10 3.57 1.48 11.84
C LEU A 10 3.73 1.32 13.35
N ARG A 11 4.35 0.22 13.76
CA ARG A 11 4.83 0.05 15.11
C ARG A 11 5.88 1.12 15.42
N ASP A 12 5.95 1.56 16.67
CA ASP A 12 6.85 2.65 17.09
C ASP A 12 8.29 2.48 16.60
N PRO A 13 8.93 1.29 16.72
CA PRO A 13 10.30 1.12 16.23
C PRO A 13 10.47 1.34 14.73
N GLU A 14 9.41 1.21 13.96
CA GLU A 14 9.45 1.33 12.49
C GLU A 14 9.24 2.78 12.00
N VAL A 15 8.73 3.66 12.85
CA VAL A 15 8.35 5.03 12.43
C VAL A 15 9.56 5.83 11.98
N ALA A 16 10.69 5.72 12.67
CA ALA A 16 11.90 6.48 12.36
C ALA A 16 12.47 6.15 10.97
N THR A 17 12.22 4.95 10.47
CA THR A 17 12.73 4.48 9.16
C THR A 17 11.64 4.36 8.11
N ARG A 18 10.48 5.00 8.33
CA ARG A 18 9.33 4.87 7.42
C ARG A 18 9.63 5.32 5.99
N GLY A 19 10.47 6.32 5.81
CA GLY A 19 10.87 6.79 4.47
C GLY A 19 11.59 5.70 3.68
N ALA A 20 12.58 5.05 4.29
CA ALA A 20 13.29 3.95 3.68
C ALA A 20 12.36 2.75 3.41
N PHE A 21 11.45 2.46 4.34
CA PHE A 21 10.46 1.41 4.14
C PHE A 21 9.49 1.75 2.99
N ALA A 22 9.06 2.99 2.87
CA ALA A 22 8.20 3.43 1.76
C ALA A 22 8.88 3.22 0.42
N ASP A 23 10.16 3.56 0.30
CA ASP A 23 10.94 3.35 -0.92
C ASP A 23 11.06 1.86 -1.26
N LYS A 24 11.34 1.02 -0.27
CA LYS A 24 11.42 -0.43 -0.43
C LYS A 24 10.07 -1.00 -0.88
N LEU A 25 8.99 -0.61 -0.23
CA LEU A 25 7.62 -1.04 -0.54
C LEU A 25 7.25 -0.68 -1.98
N SER A 26 7.52 0.56 -2.38
CA SER A 26 7.27 1.04 -3.74
C SER A 26 8.05 0.22 -4.77
N ALA A 27 9.34 0.00 -4.53
CA ALA A 27 10.20 -0.74 -5.44
C ALA A 27 9.76 -2.21 -5.59
N GLU A 28 9.43 -2.87 -4.50
CA GLU A 28 9.00 -4.27 -4.51
C GLU A 28 7.65 -4.45 -5.22
N LEU A 29 6.69 -3.56 -4.98
CA LEU A 29 5.39 -3.59 -5.65
C LEU A 29 5.53 -3.40 -7.15
N ARG A 30 6.32 -2.42 -7.58
CA ARG A 30 6.56 -2.16 -9.00
C ARG A 30 7.30 -3.31 -9.67
N ALA A 31 8.30 -3.88 -9.01
CA ALA A 31 9.03 -5.04 -9.52
C ALA A 31 8.13 -6.26 -9.72
N ALA A 32 7.09 -6.38 -8.90
CA ALA A 32 6.09 -7.45 -9.02
C ALA A 32 4.98 -7.14 -10.04
N GLY A 33 5.06 -6.00 -10.73
CA GLY A 33 4.12 -5.61 -11.76
C GLY A 33 2.90 -4.82 -11.29
N ALA A 34 2.90 -4.34 -10.04
CA ALA A 34 1.80 -3.54 -9.53
C ALA A 34 1.94 -2.08 -9.95
N ASP A 35 0.83 -1.46 -10.34
CA ASP A 35 0.72 -0.01 -10.49
C ASP A 35 0.39 0.57 -9.12
N ALA A 36 1.42 0.97 -8.40
CA ALA A 36 1.31 1.37 -7.01
C ALA A 36 1.95 2.72 -6.74
N VAL A 37 1.30 3.52 -5.89
CA VAL A 37 1.83 4.77 -5.37
C VAL A 37 1.87 4.67 -3.85
N VAL A 38 3.06 4.82 -3.28
CA VAL A 38 3.27 4.86 -1.83
C VAL A 38 3.48 6.31 -1.42
N GLY A 39 2.75 6.75 -0.39
CA GLY A 39 2.82 8.12 0.11
C GLY A 39 3.26 8.18 1.57
N LEU A 40 3.92 9.29 1.90
CA LEU A 40 4.23 9.68 3.27
C LEU A 40 3.36 10.87 3.66
N PRO A 41 3.08 11.08 4.96
CA PRO A 41 2.35 12.26 5.39
C PRO A 41 3.02 13.55 4.89
N ALA A 42 2.24 14.41 4.25
CA ALA A 42 2.73 15.68 3.73
C ALA A 42 2.44 16.83 4.69
N ASP A 43 1.39 16.72 5.50
CA ASP A 43 1.00 17.73 6.48
C ASP A 43 0.22 17.08 7.64
N ALA A 44 -0.30 17.91 8.54
CA ALA A 44 -1.02 17.45 9.73
C ALA A 44 -2.33 16.71 9.43
N SER A 45 -2.89 16.81 8.21
CA SER A 45 -4.10 16.08 7.85
C SER A 45 -3.91 14.57 7.88
N ALA A 46 -2.68 14.11 7.67
CA ALA A 46 -2.32 12.69 7.65
C ALA A 46 -1.65 12.22 8.95
N VAL A 47 -1.77 12.95 10.04
CA VAL A 47 -1.03 12.69 11.29
C VAL A 47 -1.29 11.32 11.91
N ARG A 48 -2.45 10.72 11.63
CA ARG A 48 -2.83 9.40 12.18
C ARG A 48 -2.14 8.24 11.47
N TRP A 49 -1.57 8.48 10.30
CA TRP A 49 -1.05 7.42 9.44
C TRP A 49 0.42 7.68 9.13
N ASP A 50 1.18 6.61 8.98
CA ASP A 50 2.60 6.68 8.62
C ASP A 50 2.82 6.50 7.13
N LEU A 51 1.96 5.72 6.47
CA LEU A 51 2.04 5.44 5.05
C LEU A 51 0.66 5.40 4.42
N SER A 52 0.59 5.80 3.16
CA SER A 52 -0.53 5.49 2.28
C SER A 52 -0.05 4.62 1.12
N LEU A 53 -0.95 3.81 0.59
CA LEU A 53 -0.69 2.98 -0.58
C LEU A 53 -1.93 2.99 -1.46
N VAL A 54 -1.75 3.25 -2.75
CA VAL A 54 -2.82 3.12 -3.73
C VAL A 54 -2.35 2.18 -4.82
N ILE A 55 -3.07 1.09 -5.02
CA ILE A 55 -2.84 0.15 -6.13
C ILE A 55 -3.98 0.30 -7.12
N THR A 56 -3.64 0.51 -8.38
CA THR A 56 -4.60 0.62 -9.49
C THR A 56 -4.58 -0.68 -10.29
N ALA A 57 -5.74 -1.21 -10.61
CA ALA A 57 -5.90 -2.39 -11.45
C ALA A 57 -7.04 -2.19 -12.45
N ALA A 58 -6.98 -2.89 -13.58
CA ALA A 58 -7.97 -2.75 -14.65
C ALA A 58 -9.38 -3.20 -14.22
N SER A 59 -9.46 -4.19 -13.34
CA SER A 59 -10.70 -4.77 -12.86
C SER A 59 -10.53 -5.38 -11.48
N LEU A 60 -11.63 -5.73 -10.83
CA LEU A 60 -11.60 -6.45 -9.55
C LEU A 60 -10.92 -7.81 -9.69
N GLU A 61 -11.16 -8.51 -10.79
CA GLU A 61 -10.48 -9.78 -11.08
C GLU A 61 -8.97 -9.61 -11.20
N ALA A 62 -8.53 -8.55 -11.90
CA ALA A 62 -7.11 -8.25 -12.04
C ALA A 62 -6.46 -7.93 -10.69
N TRP A 63 -7.15 -7.19 -9.81
CA TRP A 63 -6.69 -6.94 -8.46
C TRP A 63 -6.56 -8.24 -7.66
N HIS A 64 -7.57 -9.11 -7.69
CA HIS A 64 -7.54 -10.37 -6.96
C HIS A 64 -6.41 -11.28 -7.46
N ALA A 65 -6.18 -11.33 -8.77
CA ALA A 65 -5.08 -12.10 -9.35
C ALA A 65 -3.72 -11.56 -8.90
N LEU A 66 -3.56 -10.24 -8.89
CA LEU A 66 -2.33 -9.58 -8.41
C LEU A 66 -2.07 -9.91 -6.95
N ALA A 67 -3.09 -9.84 -6.11
CA ALA A 67 -2.97 -10.10 -4.67
C ALA A 67 -2.56 -11.54 -4.36
N LEU A 68 -2.81 -12.48 -5.25
CA LEU A 68 -2.42 -13.88 -5.11
C LEU A 68 -0.98 -14.17 -5.56
N LEU A 69 -0.32 -13.25 -6.26
CA LEU A 69 1.06 -13.43 -6.65
C LEU A 69 1.95 -13.55 -5.41
N PRO A 70 2.84 -14.56 -5.33
CA PRO A 70 3.69 -14.76 -4.16
C PRO A 70 4.51 -13.52 -3.78
N ALA A 71 5.04 -12.78 -4.75
CA ALA A 71 5.81 -11.58 -4.51
C ALA A 71 4.95 -10.47 -3.87
N ILE A 72 3.70 -10.32 -4.28
CA ILE A 72 2.77 -9.33 -3.71
C ILE A 72 2.31 -9.78 -2.31
N ALA A 73 1.96 -11.05 -2.14
CA ALA A 73 1.58 -11.59 -0.84
C ALA A 73 2.70 -11.41 0.19
N ALA A 74 3.95 -11.63 -0.20
CA ALA A 74 5.11 -11.44 0.68
C ALA A 74 5.27 -9.98 1.12
N VAL A 75 5.03 -9.03 0.21
CA VAL A 75 5.08 -7.59 0.54
C VAL A 75 4.03 -7.24 1.58
N PHE A 76 2.80 -7.70 1.42
CA PHE A 76 1.72 -7.43 2.38
C PHE A 76 1.92 -8.14 3.71
N ASP A 77 2.51 -9.34 3.71
CA ASP A 77 2.87 -10.03 4.96
C ASP A 77 3.91 -9.25 5.74
N ASP A 78 4.95 -8.75 5.08
CA ASP A 78 5.97 -7.90 5.72
C ASP A 78 5.36 -6.60 6.26
N LEU A 79 4.49 -5.97 5.48
CA LEU A 79 3.77 -4.77 5.89
C LEU A 79 2.95 -5.03 7.16
N ALA A 80 2.21 -6.13 7.20
CA ALA A 80 1.39 -6.50 8.35
C ALA A 80 2.22 -6.71 9.61
N GLN A 81 3.42 -7.27 9.49
CA GLN A 81 4.32 -7.47 10.62
C GLN A 81 4.87 -6.15 11.19
N ARG A 82 5.03 -5.13 10.34
CA ARG A 82 5.55 -3.82 10.74
C ARG A 82 4.48 -2.86 11.25
N ALA A 83 3.22 -3.18 11.01
CA ALA A 83 2.09 -2.29 11.30
C ALA A 83 1.38 -2.65 12.60
N THR A 84 0.84 -1.64 13.27
CA THR A 84 -0.15 -1.82 14.33
C THR A 84 -1.56 -1.80 13.76
N VAL A 85 -1.80 -1.01 12.72
CA VAL A 85 -3.10 -0.89 12.05
C VAL A 85 -2.88 -0.81 10.55
N VAL A 86 -3.65 -1.60 9.82
CA VAL A 86 -3.80 -1.45 8.36
C VAL A 86 -5.29 -1.34 8.06
N LYS A 87 -5.67 -0.25 7.41
CA LYS A 87 -7.02 -0.06 6.89
C LYS A 87 -6.98 -0.06 5.38
N ALA A 88 -7.89 -0.81 4.76
CA ALA A 88 -7.89 -0.94 3.32
C ALA A 88 -9.31 -0.97 2.76
N TRP A 89 -9.49 -0.33 1.61
CA TRP A 89 -10.77 -0.26 0.89
C TRP A 89 -10.51 -0.36 -0.61
N THR A 90 -11.46 -0.98 -1.30
CA THR A 90 -11.42 -1.08 -2.76
C THR A 90 -12.57 -0.28 -3.35
N PHE A 91 -12.23 0.64 -4.25
CA PHE A 91 -13.20 1.48 -4.95
C PHE A 91 -13.10 1.28 -6.45
N GLU A 92 -14.22 1.38 -7.13
CA GLU A 92 -14.22 1.49 -8.58
C GLU A 92 -14.15 2.97 -8.96
N ALA A 93 -13.20 3.33 -9.81
CA ALA A 93 -13.06 4.70 -10.27
C ALA A 93 -14.22 5.08 -11.18
N VAL A 94 -14.78 6.26 -10.97
CA VAL A 94 -15.85 6.77 -11.82
C VAL A 94 -15.25 7.19 -13.15
N SER A 95 -15.77 6.65 -14.23
CA SER A 95 -15.36 7.00 -15.59
C SER A 95 -15.85 8.39 -15.97
N ARG A 96 -14.99 9.15 -16.63
CA ARG A 96 -15.30 10.51 -17.09
C ARG A 96 -15.18 10.62 -18.58
#